data_4857b5264ce44f6243dd1ebfd447bee2
#
_entry.id   4857b5264ce44f6243dd1ebfd447bee2
#
_cell.length_a   1.000
_cell.length_b   1.000
_cell.length_c   1.000
_cell.angle_alpha   90.00
_cell.angle_beta   90.00
_cell.angle_gamma   90.00
#
_symmetry.space_group_name_H-M   'P 1'
#
loop_
_entity.id
_entity.type
_entity.pdbx_description
1 polymer ?
#
loop_
_entity_poly.entity_id
_entity_poly.type
_entity_poly.pdbx_seq_one_letter_code
_entity_poly.pdbx_strand_id
1 'polypeptide(L)'
;LMVDGVNAPQSSIFELSAHVGTVLQDPDGQFIGLTVAEDIAFALENSCTPQKEMHEITRRAAELVHIEDHLDYAPHELSGGQKQRVSLAGVMVDQVKILLFDEPLANLDPAAGKQTMELIDDIQRQTETTVLIIEHRLGDVLWRNVDRIILVNDGEIVADMRPDELLSTDLLQKNGIREPLYVTALRYAGVEVTAAKHPGHLPDLKLDEADRQR
;
A
#
# COMPACT_ATOMS: atom_id res chain seq x y z
N LEU A 1 7.28 -20.99 4.03
CA LEU A 1 7.24 -19.65 3.44
C LEU A 1 8.65 -19.20 3.12
N MET A 2 8.87 -18.79 1.87
CA MET A 2 10.14 -18.20 1.42
C MET A 2 9.93 -16.74 1.14
N VAL A 3 10.85 -15.89 1.60
CA VAL A 3 10.83 -14.43 1.41
C VAL A 3 12.19 -14.05 0.83
N ASP A 4 12.23 -13.61 -0.41
CA ASP A 4 13.46 -13.27 -1.14
C ASP A 4 14.58 -14.34 -1.00
N GLY A 5 14.21 -15.61 -1.09
CA GLY A 5 15.14 -16.74 -0.92
C GLY A 5 15.43 -17.16 0.53
N VAL A 6 14.95 -16.42 1.51
CA VAL A 6 15.12 -16.69 2.94
C VAL A 6 13.95 -17.53 3.46
N ASN A 7 14.23 -18.57 4.25
CA ASN A 7 13.19 -19.41 4.85
C ASN A 7 12.62 -18.74 6.12
N ALA A 8 11.50 -18.02 5.98
CA ALA A 8 10.94 -17.20 7.05
C ALA A 8 10.74 -17.93 8.40
N PRO A 9 10.20 -19.17 8.47
CA PRO A 9 10.07 -19.91 9.72
C PRO A 9 11.38 -20.28 10.43
N GLN A 10 12.51 -20.23 9.71
CA GLN A 10 13.83 -20.61 10.24
C GLN A 10 14.76 -19.41 10.43
N SER A 11 14.32 -18.23 10.06
CA SER A 11 15.12 -17.01 10.10
C SER A 11 14.72 -16.13 11.27
N SER A 12 15.64 -15.29 11.72
CA SER A 12 15.37 -14.29 12.73
C SER A 12 14.58 -13.12 12.13
N ILE A 13 13.90 -12.35 12.99
CA ILE A 13 13.21 -11.13 12.58
C ILE A 13 14.21 -10.10 12.01
N PHE A 14 15.43 -10.06 12.49
CA PHE A 14 16.50 -9.18 11.99
C PHE A 14 16.94 -9.55 10.57
N GLU A 15 16.99 -10.84 10.26
CA GLU A 15 17.30 -11.30 8.92
C GLU A 15 16.18 -10.95 7.95
N LEU A 16 14.93 -11.13 8.36
CA LEU A 16 13.76 -10.80 7.55
C LEU A 16 13.58 -9.30 7.35
N SER A 17 13.90 -8.46 8.35
CA SER A 17 13.79 -7.00 8.23
C SER A 17 14.71 -6.39 7.18
N ALA A 18 15.80 -7.07 6.81
CA ALA A 18 16.64 -6.65 5.69
C ALA A 18 15.97 -6.82 4.32
N HIS A 19 14.89 -7.61 4.24
CA HIS A 19 14.17 -7.90 2.99
C HIS A 19 12.77 -7.30 2.94
N VAL A 20 12.13 -7.14 4.10
CA VAL A 20 10.71 -6.71 4.23
C VAL A 20 10.62 -5.50 5.11
N GLY A 21 10.09 -4.43 4.57
CA GLY A 21 9.67 -3.27 5.34
C GLY A 21 8.17 -3.30 5.59
N THR A 22 7.74 -2.96 6.80
CA THR A 22 6.32 -2.97 7.17
C THR A 22 5.87 -1.58 7.62
N VAL A 23 4.80 -1.09 7.00
CA VAL A 23 4.08 0.12 7.40
C VAL A 23 2.78 -0.33 8.08
N LEU A 24 2.65 -0.05 9.37
CA LEU A 24 1.51 -0.46 10.19
C LEU A 24 0.33 0.50 10.05
N GLN A 25 -0.85 0.02 10.40
CA GLN A 25 -2.11 0.77 10.41
C GLN A 25 -2.06 2.04 11.26
N ASP A 26 -1.44 1.97 12.45
CA ASP A 26 -1.26 3.10 13.35
C ASP A 26 0.20 3.58 13.33
N PRO A 27 0.50 4.67 12.61
CA PRO A 27 1.84 5.22 12.56
C PRO A 27 2.28 5.85 13.89
N ASP A 28 1.36 6.29 14.76
CA ASP A 28 1.72 6.94 16.03
C ASP A 28 2.49 6.00 16.97
N GLY A 29 2.17 4.70 16.91
CA GLY A 29 2.90 3.68 17.67
C GLY A 29 4.29 3.33 17.15
N GLN A 30 4.67 3.84 15.97
CA GLN A 30 5.95 3.56 15.33
C GLN A 30 7.01 4.65 15.56
N PHE A 31 6.60 5.88 15.92
CA PHE A 31 7.53 7.00 16.07
C PHE A 31 8.41 6.85 17.32
N ILE A 32 9.71 7.00 17.11
CA ILE A 32 10.76 6.93 18.14
C ILE A 32 11.52 8.26 18.20
N GLY A 33 11.74 8.92 17.06
CA GLY A 33 12.44 10.18 16.93
C GLY A 33 11.69 11.36 17.58
N LEU A 34 12.43 12.36 18.03
CA LEU A 34 11.85 13.64 18.48
C LEU A 34 11.44 14.52 17.29
N THR A 35 12.11 14.35 16.17
CA THR A 35 11.82 14.99 14.90
C THR A 35 11.56 13.95 13.80
N VAL A 36 10.94 14.39 12.71
CA VAL A 36 10.74 13.57 11.51
C VAL A 36 12.08 13.07 10.96
N ALA A 37 13.10 13.93 10.92
CA ALA A 37 14.43 13.54 10.45
C ALA A 37 15.06 12.43 11.29
N GLU A 38 14.96 12.54 12.63
CA GLU A 38 15.46 11.51 13.55
C GLU A 38 14.70 10.19 13.40
N ASP A 39 13.40 10.26 13.20
CA ASP A 39 12.58 9.06 13.02
C ASP A 39 12.93 8.31 11.73
N ILE A 40 13.05 9.03 10.61
CA ILE A 40 13.49 8.45 9.33
C ILE A 40 14.92 7.89 9.43
N ALA A 41 15.81 8.57 10.15
CA ALA A 41 17.21 8.15 10.30
C ALA A 41 17.42 6.98 11.25
N PHE A 42 16.42 6.60 12.04
CA PHE A 42 16.57 5.62 13.14
C PHE A 42 17.19 4.28 12.72
N ALA A 43 16.75 3.72 11.58
CA ALA A 43 17.31 2.48 11.05
C ALA A 43 18.78 2.63 10.63
N LEU A 44 19.14 3.78 10.06
CA LEU A 44 20.50 4.11 9.65
C LEU A 44 21.45 4.29 10.86
N GLU A 45 20.93 4.85 11.96
CA GLU A 45 21.69 4.95 13.22
C GLU A 45 21.99 3.55 13.78
N ASN A 46 21.01 2.67 13.79
CA ASN A 46 21.19 1.27 14.23
C ASN A 46 22.21 0.52 13.37
N SER A 47 22.32 0.86 12.09
CA SER A 47 23.29 0.31 11.14
C SER A 47 24.66 0.99 11.22
N CYS A 48 24.86 1.95 12.14
CA CYS A 48 26.08 2.74 12.30
C CYS A 48 26.50 3.46 11.00
N THR A 49 25.53 3.93 10.21
CA THR A 49 25.78 4.70 8.98
C THR A 49 26.50 6.01 9.31
N PRO A 50 27.54 6.41 8.56
CA PRO A 50 28.23 7.67 8.78
C PRO A 50 27.27 8.87 8.70
N GLN A 51 27.40 9.84 9.61
CA GLN A 51 26.46 10.96 9.76
C GLN A 51 26.18 11.70 8.44
N LYS A 52 27.20 11.96 7.63
CA LYS A 52 27.02 12.65 6.34
C LYS A 52 26.14 11.85 5.38
N GLU A 53 26.36 10.55 5.31
CA GLU A 53 25.60 9.63 4.45
C GLU A 53 24.17 9.49 4.97
N MET A 54 24.01 9.38 6.29
CA MET A 54 22.71 9.32 6.95
C MET A 54 21.83 10.52 6.61
N HIS A 55 22.35 11.76 6.71
CA HIS A 55 21.62 12.96 6.31
C HIS A 55 21.19 12.93 4.83
N GLU A 56 22.05 12.43 3.96
CA GLU A 56 21.77 12.36 2.53
C GLU A 56 20.68 11.33 2.20
N ILE A 57 20.72 10.15 2.83
CA ILE A 57 19.73 9.09 2.68
C ILE A 57 18.38 9.54 3.26
N THR A 58 18.37 10.10 4.48
CA THR A 58 17.16 10.61 5.15
C THR A 58 16.46 11.66 4.28
N ARG A 59 17.20 12.60 3.72
CA ARG A 59 16.65 13.64 2.84
C ARG A 59 16.04 13.05 1.57
N ARG A 60 16.74 12.12 0.91
CA ARG A 60 16.22 11.44 -0.29
C ARG A 60 14.95 10.64 0.01
N ALA A 61 14.92 9.94 1.14
CA ALA A 61 13.72 9.22 1.55
C ALA A 61 12.54 10.17 1.80
N ALA A 62 12.78 11.32 2.45
CA ALA A 62 11.76 12.34 2.67
C ALA A 62 11.25 12.96 1.35
N GLU A 63 12.16 13.26 0.41
CA GLU A 63 11.80 13.74 -0.93
C GLU A 63 10.93 12.73 -1.71
N LEU A 64 11.26 11.44 -1.61
CA LEU A 64 10.51 10.36 -2.28
C LEU A 64 9.04 10.28 -1.83
N VAL A 65 8.79 10.58 -0.56
CA VAL A 65 7.43 10.55 0.02
C VAL A 65 6.79 11.94 0.16
N HIS A 66 7.45 12.99 -0.32
CA HIS A 66 7.00 14.40 -0.25
C HIS A 66 6.75 14.88 1.18
N ILE A 67 7.73 14.71 2.07
CA ILE A 67 7.72 15.19 3.46
C ILE A 67 8.98 16.02 3.82
N GLU A 68 9.79 16.37 2.85
CA GLU A 68 11.07 17.06 3.00
C GLU A 68 10.97 18.40 3.75
N ASP A 69 9.85 19.11 3.62
CA ASP A 69 9.60 20.38 4.29
C ASP A 69 9.27 20.24 5.78
N HIS A 70 9.12 19.01 6.27
CA HIS A 70 8.70 18.73 7.65
C HIS A 70 9.78 17.99 8.47
N LEU A 71 11.00 17.91 7.98
CA LEU A 71 12.09 17.17 8.64
C LEU A 71 12.37 17.62 10.07
N ASP A 72 12.24 18.92 10.36
CA ASP A 72 12.46 19.51 11.68
C ASP A 72 11.20 19.50 12.59
N TYR A 73 10.06 19.02 12.10
CA TYR A 73 8.83 18.98 12.86
C TYR A 73 8.81 17.79 13.82
N ALA A 74 8.12 17.94 14.94
CA ALA A 74 7.85 16.82 15.82
C ALA A 74 6.70 15.95 15.23
N PRO A 75 6.75 14.60 15.36
CA PRO A 75 5.73 13.73 14.79
C PRO A 75 4.29 14.05 15.20
N HIS A 76 4.07 14.59 16.40
CA HIS A 76 2.75 14.96 16.89
C HIS A 76 2.14 16.23 16.22
N GLU A 77 2.95 17.02 15.51
CA GLU A 77 2.51 18.19 14.74
C GLU A 77 1.98 17.82 13.36
N LEU A 78 2.17 16.57 12.94
CA LEU A 78 1.82 16.09 11.61
C LEU A 78 0.36 15.61 11.53
N SER A 79 -0.24 15.79 10.36
CA SER A 79 -1.51 15.13 10.01
C SER A 79 -1.33 13.61 9.85
N GLY A 80 -2.43 12.83 9.90
CA GLY A 80 -2.36 11.38 9.73
C GLY A 80 -1.68 10.94 8.42
N GLY A 81 -1.99 11.61 7.30
CA GLY A 81 -1.33 11.32 6.03
C GLY A 81 0.16 11.68 6.01
N GLN A 82 0.57 12.76 6.69
CA GLN A 82 2.00 13.10 6.84
C GLN A 82 2.72 12.07 7.71
N LYS A 83 2.13 11.64 8.81
CA LYS A 83 2.66 10.58 9.68
C LYS A 83 2.91 9.28 8.91
N GLN A 84 1.95 8.88 8.08
CA GLN A 84 2.10 7.70 7.23
C GLN A 84 3.25 7.84 6.22
N ARG A 85 3.45 9.03 5.64
CA ARG A 85 4.60 9.32 4.77
C ARG A 85 5.93 9.21 5.52
N VAL A 86 6.00 9.68 6.77
CA VAL A 86 7.19 9.54 7.61
C VAL A 86 7.50 8.08 7.89
N SER A 87 6.50 7.28 8.30
CA SER A 87 6.67 5.83 8.51
C SER A 87 7.16 5.14 7.24
N LEU A 88 6.62 5.51 6.09
CA LEU A 88 7.06 4.97 4.80
C LEU A 88 8.50 5.37 4.47
N ALA A 89 8.89 6.63 4.69
CA ALA A 89 10.27 7.07 4.51
C ALA A 89 11.25 6.30 5.40
N GLY A 90 10.89 6.07 6.68
CA GLY A 90 11.68 5.29 7.62
C GLY A 90 11.91 3.84 7.19
N VAL A 91 10.94 3.26 6.46
CA VAL A 91 11.10 1.91 5.89
C VAL A 91 11.93 1.92 4.60
N MET A 92 11.84 3.01 3.81
CA MET A 92 12.55 3.12 2.53
C MET A 92 14.07 3.30 2.65
N VAL A 93 14.57 3.80 3.78
CA VAL A 93 16.03 3.98 3.99
C VAL A 93 16.79 2.66 4.00
N ASP A 94 16.13 1.54 4.34
CA ASP A 94 16.73 0.19 4.35
C ASP A 94 16.79 -0.47 2.98
N GLN A 95 16.27 0.16 1.91
CA GLN A 95 16.26 -0.35 0.54
C GLN A 95 15.70 -1.79 0.45
N VAL A 96 14.63 -2.04 1.19
CA VAL A 96 13.95 -3.34 1.22
C VAL A 96 13.41 -3.73 -0.15
N LYS A 97 13.27 -5.03 -0.41
CA LYS A 97 12.72 -5.56 -1.67
C LYS A 97 11.21 -5.76 -1.63
N ILE A 98 10.65 -5.87 -0.44
CA ILE A 98 9.22 -6.10 -0.21
C ILE A 98 8.71 -5.05 0.76
N LEU A 99 7.66 -4.35 0.37
CA LEU A 99 6.89 -3.43 1.22
C LEU A 99 5.56 -4.07 1.59
N LEU A 100 5.31 -4.18 2.88
CA LEU A 100 4.05 -4.67 3.43
C LEU A 100 3.29 -3.50 4.06
N PHE A 101 2.08 -3.25 3.61
CA PHE A 101 1.19 -2.26 4.17
C PHE A 101 0.02 -2.95 4.88
N ASP A 102 -0.18 -2.61 6.14
CA ASP A 102 -1.28 -3.12 6.95
C ASP A 102 -2.33 -2.02 7.12
N GLU A 103 -3.44 -2.15 6.39
CA GLU A 103 -4.57 -1.20 6.33
C GLU A 103 -4.15 0.28 6.15
N PRO A 104 -3.35 0.61 5.12
CA PRO A 104 -2.80 1.97 4.96
C PRO A 104 -3.86 3.04 4.72
N LEU A 105 -5.11 2.67 4.47
CA LEU A 105 -6.20 3.61 4.20
C LEU A 105 -7.16 3.80 5.39
N ALA A 106 -6.97 3.08 6.51
CA ALA A 106 -7.95 2.97 7.59
C ALA A 106 -8.40 4.32 8.18
N ASN A 107 -7.47 5.24 8.40
CA ASN A 107 -7.74 6.54 9.07
C ASN A 107 -7.71 7.73 8.10
N LEU A 108 -7.80 7.47 6.80
CA LEU A 108 -7.72 8.49 5.77
C LEU A 108 -9.10 8.81 5.18
N ASP A 109 -9.33 10.09 4.89
CA ASP A 109 -10.44 10.49 4.04
C ASP A 109 -10.23 9.99 2.58
N PRO A 110 -11.29 9.95 1.75
CA PRO A 110 -11.17 9.40 0.40
C PRO A 110 -10.15 10.10 -0.51
N ALA A 111 -9.90 11.40 -0.31
CA ALA A 111 -8.93 12.14 -1.11
C ALA A 111 -7.50 11.79 -0.68
N ALA A 112 -7.24 11.76 0.64
CA ALA A 112 -5.97 11.33 1.19
C ALA A 112 -5.67 9.86 0.85
N GLY A 113 -6.69 8.98 0.90
CA GLY A 113 -6.55 7.58 0.49
C GLY A 113 -6.09 7.40 -0.96
N LYS A 114 -6.65 8.18 -1.89
CA LYS A 114 -6.20 8.18 -3.29
C LYS A 114 -4.76 8.66 -3.43
N GLN A 115 -4.39 9.74 -2.76
CA GLN A 115 -3.01 10.25 -2.76
C GLN A 115 -2.02 9.22 -2.20
N THR A 116 -2.41 8.48 -1.16
CA THR A 116 -1.60 7.40 -0.61
C THR A 116 -1.40 6.27 -1.62
N MET A 117 -2.45 5.85 -2.32
CA MET A 117 -2.33 4.83 -3.37
C MET A 117 -1.48 5.33 -4.55
N GLU A 118 -1.56 6.61 -4.90
CA GLU A 118 -0.69 7.23 -5.92
C GLU A 118 0.77 7.20 -5.50
N LEU A 119 1.06 7.58 -4.27
CA LEU A 119 2.40 7.56 -3.72
C LEU A 119 2.99 6.14 -3.69
N ILE A 120 2.21 5.13 -3.24
CA ILE A 120 2.66 3.73 -3.22
C ILE A 120 2.98 3.23 -4.63
N ASP A 121 2.14 3.54 -5.62
CA ASP A 121 2.34 3.18 -7.03
C ASP A 121 3.60 3.85 -7.61
N ASP A 122 3.82 5.14 -7.31
CA ASP A 122 5.00 5.88 -7.75
C ASP A 122 6.30 5.32 -7.13
N ILE A 123 6.28 4.99 -5.85
CA ILE A 123 7.41 4.34 -5.16
C ILE A 123 7.69 2.98 -5.78
N GLN A 124 6.68 2.15 -5.97
CA GLN A 124 6.83 0.82 -6.58
C GLN A 124 7.51 0.91 -7.95
N ARG A 125 7.10 1.88 -8.79
CA ARG A 125 7.69 2.08 -10.11
C ARG A 125 9.13 2.59 -10.07
N GLN A 126 9.45 3.44 -9.10
CA GLN A 126 10.80 4.01 -8.99
C GLN A 126 11.80 3.04 -8.38
N THR A 127 11.37 2.17 -7.49
CA THR A 127 12.23 1.26 -6.73
C THR A 127 12.17 -0.19 -7.19
N GLU A 128 11.22 -0.53 -8.05
CA GLU A 128 10.93 -1.91 -8.48
C GLU A 128 10.65 -2.87 -7.30
N THR A 129 10.18 -2.30 -6.18
CA THR A 129 9.88 -3.05 -4.96
C THR A 129 8.57 -3.83 -5.12
N THR A 130 8.52 -5.04 -4.57
CA THR A 130 7.26 -5.79 -4.47
C THR A 130 6.38 -5.19 -3.37
N VAL A 131 5.15 -4.81 -3.69
CA VAL A 131 4.22 -4.21 -2.74
C VAL A 131 3.10 -5.20 -2.41
N LEU A 132 2.88 -5.45 -1.12
CA LEU A 132 1.71 -6.16 -0.58
C LEU A 132 0.89 -5.19 0.26
N ILE A 133 -0.41 -5.12 -0.01
CA ILE A 133 -1.35 -4.28 0.75
C ILE A 133 -2.42 -5.18 1.34
N ILE A 134 -2.53 -5.18 2.66
CA ILE A 134 -3.67 -5.79 3.37
C ILE A 134 -4.71 -4.69 3.51
N GLU A 135 -5.87 -4.86 2.89
CA GLU A 135 -6.89 -3.82 2.87
C GLU A 135 -8.30 -4.42 2.63
N HIS A 136 -9.30 -3.83 3.24
CA HIS A 136 -10.71 -4.17 3.04
C HIS A 136 -11.46 -3.17 2.14
N ARG A 137 -10.87 -1.99 1.88
CA ARG A 137 -11.40 -0.93 1.01
C ARG A 137 -10.99 -1.14 -0.45
N LEU A 138 -11.34 -2.29 -1.01
CA LEU A 138 -10.90 -2.71 -2.35
C LEU A 138 -11.15 -1.66 -3.45
N GLY A 139 -12.26 -0.91 -3.37
CA GLY A 139 -12.56 0.14 -4.34
C GLY A 139 -11.54 1.29 -4.37
N ASP A 140 -10.92 1.59 -3.23
CA ASP A 140 -9.89 2.63 -3.13
C ASP A 140 -8.53 2.10 -3.61
N VAL A 141 -8.21 0.85 -3.30
CA VAL A 141 -6.98 0.18 -3.79
C VAL A 141 -6.99 0.09 -5.31
N LEU A 142 -8.12 -0.30 -5.91
CA LEU A 142 -8.29 -0.43 -7.35
C LEU A 142 -8.39 0.92 -8.09
N TRP A 143 -8.15 2.03 -7.40
CA TRP A 143 -7.84 3.32 -8.03
C TRP A 143 -6.53 3.28 -8.83
N ARG A 144 -5.62 2.37 -8.46
CA ARG A 144 -4.37 2.07 -9.16
C ARG A 144 -4.37 0.64 -9.70
N ASN A 145 -3.47 0.36 -10.63
CA ASN A 145 -3.31 -0.98 -11.16
C ASN A 145 -2.77 -1.91 -10.07
N VAL A 146 -3.42 -3.05 -9.94
CA VAL A 146 -3.03 -4.13 -9.05
C VAL A 146 -2.87 -5.39 -9.89
N ASP A 147 -1.75 -6.07 -9.76
CA ASP A 147 -1.46 -7.27 -10.55
C ASP A 147 -2.31 -8.46 -10.09
N ARG A 148 -2.58 -8.57 -8.78
CA ARG A 148 -3.16 -9.76 -8.17
C ARG A 148 -3.92 -9.44 -6.88
N ILE A 149 -5.02 -10.12 -6.67
CA ILE A 149 -5.78 -10.07 -5.42
C ILE A 149 -5.83 -11.45 -4.81
N ILE A 150 -5.44 -11.54 -3.54
CA ILE A 150 -5.56 -12.74 -2.73
C ILE A 150 -6.69 -12.50 -1.72
N LEU A 151 -7.78 -13.25 -1.88
CA LEU A 151 -8.93 -13.21 -0.98
C LEU A 151 -8.74 -14.24 0.12
N VAL A 152 -8.67 -13.76 1.37
CA VAL A 152 -8.52 -14.61 2.55
C VAL A 152 -9.80 -14.54 3.37
N ASN A 153 -10.35 -15.67 3.76
CA ASN A 153 -11.49 -15.78 4.68
C ASN A 153 -11.34 -17.02 5.56
N ASP A 154 -11.68 -16.90 6.84
CA ASP A 154 -11.59 -17.98 7.84
C ASP A 154 -10.22 -18.71 7.89
N GLY A 155 -9.13 -17.98 7.61
CA GLY A 155 -7.77 -18.51 7.62
C GLY A 155 -7.37 -19.28 6.36
N GLU A 156 -8.23 -19.31 5.34
CA GLU A 156 -7.97 -19.97 4.05
C GLU A 156 -7.90 -18.97 2.89
N ILE A 157 -7.10 -19.30 1.89
CA ILE A 157 -7.08 -18.56 0.63
C ILE A 157 -8.26 -19.03 -0.22
N VAL A 158 -9.28 -18.17 -0.34
CA VAL A 158 -10.50 -18.43 -1.11
C VAL A 158 -10.30 -18.20 -2.60
N ALA A 159 -9.51 -17.19 -2.93
CA ALA A 159 -9.18 -16.85 -4.31
C ALA A 159 -7.80 -16.21 -4.40
N ASP A 160 -7.17 -16.40 -5.55
CA ASP A 160 -5.88 -15.84 -5.92
C ASP A 160 -5.89 -15.62 -7.43
N MET A 161 -6.25 -14.40 -7.85
CA MET A 161 -6.52 -14.09 -9.25
C MET A 161 -6.34 -12.60 -9.57
N ARG A 162 -6.47 -12.28 -10.84
CA ARG A 162 -6.43 -10.89 -11.30
C ARG A 162 -7.68 -10.11 -10.85
N PRO A 163 -7.57 -8.76 -10.69
CA PRO A 163 -8.71 -7.93 -10.28
C PRO A 163 -9.93 -8.08 -11.19
N ASP A 164 -9.74 -8.06 -12.52
CA ASP A 164 -10.81 -8.19 -13.51
C ASP A 164 -11.53 -9.53 -13.43
N GLU A 165 -10.80 -10.62 -13.18
CA GLU A 165 -11.35 -11.96 -12.97
C GLU A 165 -12.17 -12.01 -11.68
N LEU A 166 -11.62 -11.51 -10.55
CA LEU A 166 -12.32 -11.51 -9.27
C LEU A 166 -13.62 -10.71 -9.31
N LEU A 167 -13.60 -9.51 -9.92
CA LEU A 167 -14.76 -8.63 -10.02
C LEU A 167 -15.85 -9.20 -10.93
N SER A 168 -15.54 -10.15 -11.81
CA SER A 168 -16.51 -10.86 -12.63
C SER A 168 -17.24 -11.98 -11.88
N THR A 169 -16.78 -12.34 -10.68
CA THR A 169 -17.39 -13.36 -9.83
C THR A 169 -18.29 -12.76 -8.76
N ASP A 170 -18.93 -13.61 -7.95
CA ASP A 170 -19.68 -13.25 -6.75
C ASP A 170 -18.90 -13.52 -5.44
N LEU A 171 -17.60 -13.83 -5.55
CA LEU A 171 -16.76 -14.23 -4.42
C LEU A 171 -16.66 -13.15 -3.34
N LEU A 172 -16.57 -11.88 -3.71
CA LEU A 172 -16.54 -10.78 -2.75
C LEU A 172 -17.82 -10.76 -1.90
N GLN A 173 -18.99 -10.81 -2.53
CA GLN A 173 -20.29 -10.80 -1.85
C GLN A 173 -20.45 -12.03 -0.95
N LYS A 174 -20.08 -13.22 -1.44
CA LYS A 174 -20.17 -14.48 -0.68
C LYS A 174 -19.29 -14.48 0.57
N ASN A 175 -18.20 -13.72 0.55
CA ASN A 175 -17.26 -13.60 1.68
C ASN A 175 -17.44 -12.31 2.48
N GLY A 176 -18.54 -11.57 2.28
CA GLY A 176 -18.85 -10.35 3.04
C GLY A 176 -17.94 -9.15 2.73
N ILE A 177 -17.18 -9.20 1.65
CA ILE A 177 -16.31 -8.11 1.21
C ILE A 177 -17.11 -7.17 0.31
N ARG A 178 -17.00 -5.87 0.58
CA ARG A 178 -17.68 -4.85 -0.21
C ARG A 178 -17.05 -4.75 -1.61
N GLU A 179 -17.87 -4.91 -2.63
CA GLU A 179 -17.46 -4.65 -4.00
C GLU A 179 -17.15 -3.15 -4.24
N PRO A 180 -16.27 -2.83 -5.18
CA PRO A 180 -16.11 -1.46 -5.65
C PRO A 180 -17.45 -0.88 -6.11
N LEU A 181 -17.70 0.38 -5.78
CA LEU A 181 -19.01 1.03 -6.03
C LEU A 181 -19.42 0.98 -7.51
N TYR A 182 -18.45 1.12 -8.42
CA TYR A 182 -18.75 1.07 -9.86
C TYR A 182 -19.22 -0.32 -10.32
N VAL A 183 -18.68 -1.40 -9.75
CA VAL A 183 -19.15 -2.78 -10.02
C VAL A 183 -20.57 -2.96 -9.53
N THR A 184 -20.84 -2.52 -8.31
CA THR A 184 -22.20 -2.53 -7.75
C THR A 184 -23.18 -1.75 -8.64
N ALA A 185 -22.79 -0.56 -9.10
CA ALA A 185 -23.63 0.27 -9.98
C ALA A 185 -23.93 -0.42 -11.32
N LEU A 186 -22.93 -1.04 -11.95
CA LEU A 186 -23.11 -1.81 -13.19
C LEU A 186 -24.11 -2.97 -13.00
N ARG A 187 -23.94 -3.74 -11.92
CA ARG A 187 -24.87 -4.85 -11.59
C ARG A 187 -26.30 -4.36 -11.35
N TYR A 188 -26.48 -3.23 -10.66
CA TYR A 188 -27.80 -2.61 -10.48
C TYR A 188 -28.42 -2.15 -11.80
N ALA A 189 -27.63 -1.67 -12.74
CA ALA A 189 -28.07 -1.33 -14.09
C ALA A 189 -28.37 -2.56 -14.97
N GLY A 190 -28.19 -3.79 -14.44
CA GLY A 190 -28.39 -5.02 -15.19
C GLY A 190 -27.29 -5.31 -16.22
N VAL A 191 -26.10 -4.68 -16.04
CA VAL A 191 -24.92 -4.93 -16.86
C VAL A 191 -24.18 -6.14 -16.28
N GLU A 192 -23.91 -7.13 -17.12
CA GLU A 192 -23.10 -8.28 -16.73
C GLU A 192 -21.63 -7.86 -16.67
N VAL A 193 -21.04 -7.91 -15.48
CA VAL A 193 -19.62 -7.59 -15.28
C VAL A 193 -18.76 -8.78 -15.70
N THR A 194 -17.94 -8.58 -16.72
CA THR A 194 -17.04 -9.60 -17.27
C THR A 194 -15.62 -9.08 -17.36
N ALA A 195 -14.62 -9.92 -17.13
CA ALA A 195 -13.20 -9.56 -17.23
C ALA A 195 -12.81 -8.99 -18.60
N ALA A 196 -13.49 -9.45 -19.69
CA ALA A 196 -13.22 -8.96 -21.05
C ALA A 196 -13.68 -7.52 -21.31
N LYS A 197 -14.75 -7.07 -20.60
CA LYS A 197 -15.36 -5.74 -20.81
C LYS A 197 -15.04 -4.75 -19.70
N HIS A 198 -14.83 -5.23 -18.48
CA HIS A 198 -14.74 -4.41 -17.29
C HIS A 198 -13.40 -4.67 -16.62
N PRO A 199 -12.39 -3.82 -16.88
CA PRO A 199 -11.07 -3.95 -16.26
C PRO A 199 -11.17 -3.76 -14.75
N GLY A 200 -10.25 -4.38 -14.03
CA GLY A 200 -10.16 -4.26 -12.58
C GLY A 200 -9.77 -2.85 -12.07
N HIS A 201 -9.45 -1.93 -12.99
CA HIS A 201 -9.00 -0.57 -12.71
C HIS A 201 -10.04 0.44 -13.20
N LEU A 202 -10.61 1.23 -12.29
CA LEU A 202 -11.71 2.14 -12.60
C LEU A 202 -11.40 3.17 -13.70
N PRO A 203 -10.23 3.82 -13.77
CA PRO A 203 -9.88 4.75 -14.84
C PRO A 203 -9.92 4.14 -16.25
N ASP A 204 -9.75 2.83 -16.37
CA ASP A 204 -9.77 2.12 -17.66
C ASP A 204 -11.18 1.64 -18.05
N LEU A 205 -12.18 1.85 -17.19
CA LEU A 205 -13.55 1.44 -17.43
C LEU A 205 -14.15 2.21 -18.62
N LYS A 206 -14.50 1.49 -19.66
CA LYS A 206 -15.21 2.02 -20.84
C LYS A 206 -16.57 1.35 -20.96
N LEU A 207 -17.63 2.13 -20.78
CA LEU A 207 -19.00 1.65 -21.02
C LEU A 207 -19.29 1.73 -22.51
N ASP A 208 -19.82 0.66 -23.09
CA ASP A 208 -20.35 0.65 -24.45
C ASP A 208 -21.68 1.43 -24.54
N GLU A 209 -22.21 1.65 -25.76
CA GLU A 209 -23.47 2.39 -25.93
C GLU A 209 -24.67 1.67 -25.30
N ALA A 210 -24.67 0.34 -25.31
CA ALA A 210 -25.75 -0.45 -24.69
C ALA A 210 -25.72 -0.35 -23.16
N ASP A 211 -24.53 -0.30 -22.57
CA ASP A 211 -24.36 -0.15 -21.13
C ASP A 211 -24.68 1.27 -20.65
N ARG A 212 -24.50 2.31 -21.52
CA ARG A 212 -24.86 3.70 -21.20
C ARG A 212 -26.36 4.00 -21.27
N GLN A 213 -27.13 3.19 -21.97
CA GLN A 213 -28.57 3.37 -22.14
C GLN A 213 -29.41 2.65 -21.06
N ARG A 214 -28.80 1.86 -20.20
CA ARG A 214 -29.40 1.16 -19.05
C ARG A 214 -29.27 1.98 -17.78
#